data_56f80cb23dabec39cc08ba759b465dec
#
_entry.id   56f80cb23dabec39cc08ba759b465dec
#
_cell.length_a   1.000
_cell.length_b   1.000
_cell.length_c   1.000
_cell.angle_alpha   90.00
_cell.angle_beta   90.00
_cell.angle_gamma   90.00
#
_symmetry.space_group_name_H-M   'P 1'
#
loop_
_entity.id
_entity.type
_entity.pdbx_description
1 polymer ?
#
loop_
_entity_poly.entity_id
_entity_poly.type
_entity_poly.pdbx_seq_one_letter_code
_entity_poly.pdbx_strand_id
1 'polypeptide(L)'
;MVLPDLLHGNETRVWGDQAYRGQRAVIRQLAPRAKDFVNRRCRYRGVVDEVERAKNCTKSKVRAKVEHPIGIIKRVFGFAKVRYRGLKKNAHRLLVTCALANLFMARRHLLRCHAA
;
A
#
# COMPACT_ATOMS: atom_id res chain seq x y z
N MET A 1 -8.68 -13.76 -5.37
CA MET A 1 -8.57 -12.30 -5.20
C MET A 1 -8.17 -12.00 -3.76
N VAL A 2 -7.18 -11.17 -3.56
CA VAL A 2 -6.47 -10.97 -2.27
C VAL A 2 -7.09 -9.92 -1.35
N LEU A 3 -8.09 -9.14 -1.80
CA LEU A 3 -8.61 -8.03 -1.00
C LEU A 3 -9.15 -8.45 0.38
N PRO A 4 -9.90 -9.56 0.51
CA PRO A 4 -10.38 -10.02 1.83
C PRO A 4 -9.25 -10.31 2.81
N ASP A 5 -8.10 -10.79 2.33
CA ASP A 5 -6.95 -11.15 3.17
C ASP A 5 -6.15 -9.92 3.62
N LEU A 6 -6.38 -8.77 3.01
CA LEU A 6 -5.68 -7.51 3.32
C LEU A 6 -6.43 -6.62 4.32
N LEU A 7 -7.73 -6.87 4.53
CA LEU A 7 -8.56 -6.06 5.41
C LEU A 7 -8.64 -6.67 6.81
N HIS A 8 -8.42 -5.84 7.83
CA HIS A 8 -8.41 -6.26 9.25
C HIS A 8 -9.66 -5.82 10.02
N GLY A 9 -10.52 -4.99 9.40
CA GLY A 9 -11.74 -4.47 10.01
C GLY A 9 -11.59 -3.13 10.75
N ASN A 10 -10.38 -2.69 11.05
CA ASN A 10 -10.10 -1.45 11.76
C ASN A 10 -9.72 -0.28 10.85
N GLU A 11 -9.72 -0.50 9.55
CA GLU A 11 -9.38 0.52 8.57
C GLU A 11 -10.38 1.68 8.59
N THR A 12 -9.87 2.90 8.49
CA THR A 12 -10.67 4.11 8.31
C THR A 12 -10.75 4.54 6.86
N ARG A 13 -9.76 4.16 6.05
CA ARG A 13 -9.67 4.49 4.62
C ARG A 13 -9.00 3.35 3.87
N VAL A 14 -9.54 2.99 2.70
CA VAL A 14 -8.97 1.97 1.81
C VAL A 14 -8.62 2.61 0.48
N TRP A 15 -7.37 2.48 0.08
CA TRP A 15 -6.84 3.01 -1.17
C TRP A 15 -6.46 1.87 -2.10
N GLY A 16 -6.89 1.91 -3.33
CA GLY A 16 -6.60 0.87 -4.30
C GLY A 16 -6.55 1.42 -5.73
N ASP A 17 -5.96 0.65 -6.63
CA ASP A 17 -5.98 0.96 -8.06
C ASP A 17 -7.28 0.50 -8.72
N GLN A 18 -7.37 0.67 -10.04
CA GLN A 18 -8.58 0.28 -10.79
C GLN A 18 -8.83 -1.23 -10.80
N ALA A 19 -7.84 -2.07 -10.50
CA ALA A 19 -8.00 -3.52 -10.42
C ALA A 19 -8.97 -3.93 -9.29
N TYR A 20 -9.05 -3.13 -8.24
CA TYR A 20 -9.97 -3.33 -7.12
C TYR A 20 -11.33 -2.65 -7.30
N ARG A 21 -11.60 -2.12 -8.47
CA ARG A 21 -12.90 -1.53 -8.82
C ARG A 21 -14.01 -2.57 -8.68
N GLY A 22 -15.16 -2.16 -8.14
CA GLY A 22 -16.29 -3.05 -7.92
C GLY A 22 -16.25 -3.85 -6.63
N GLN A 23 -15.19 -3.74 -5.83
CA GLN A 23 -15.03 -4.45 -4.55
C GLN A 23 -15.63 -3.70 -3.36
N ARG A 24 -16.45 -2.68 -3.60
CA ARG A 24 -17.04 -1.85 -2.56
C ARG A 24 -17.87 -2.65 -1.54
N ALA A 25 -18.56 -3.69 -2.00
CA ALA A 25 -19.32 -4.58 -1.14
C ALA A 25 -18.41 -5.33 -0.15
N VAL A 26 -17.28 -5.84 -0.63
CA VAL A 26 -16.28 -6.53 0.20
C VAL A 26 -15.68 -5.57 1.25
N ILE A 27 -15.34 -4.34 0.85
CA ILE A 27 -14.83 -3.32 1.77
C ILE A 27 -15.87 -3.00 2.85
N ARG A 28 -17.15 -2.83 2.48
CA ARG A 28 -18.22 -2.56 3.44
C ARG A 28 -18.45 -3.71 4.41
N GLN A 29 -18.31 -4.95 3.94
CA GLN A 29 -18.50 -6.14 4.76
C GLN A 29 -17.36 -6.34 5.76
N LEU A 30 -16.12 -6.20 5.31
CA LEU A 30 -14.92 -6.50 6.12
C LEU A 30 -14.39 -5.29 6.90
N ALA A 31 -14.59 -4.08 6.40
CA ALA A 31 -14.16 -2.84 7.03
C ALA A 31 -15.30 -1.80 6.99
N PRO A 32 -16.36 -1.95 7.81
CA PRO A 32 -17.58 -1.14 7.72
C PRO A 32 -17.35 0.35 8.01
N ARG A 33 -16.31 0.70 8.74
CA ARG A 33 -15.93 2.09 9.03
C ARG A 33 -15.06 2.73 7.97
N ALA A 34 -14.51 1.93 7.05
CA ALA A 34 -13.58 2.41 6.05
C ALA A 34 -14.27 3.18 4.92
N LYS A 35 -13.70 4.32 4.56
CA LYS A 35 -14.07 5.05 3.35
C LYS A 35 -13.32 4.45 2.15
N ASP A 36 -14.07 4.20 1.08
CA ASP A 36 -13.54 3.64 -0.16
C ASP A 36 -12.94 4.74 -1.05
N PHE A 37 -11.61 4.72 -1.20
CA PHE A 37 -10.84 5.60 -2.09
C PHE A 37 -10.19 4.83 -3.25
N VAL A 38 -10.74 3.70 -3.64
CA VAL A 38 -10.30 2.96 -4.82
C VAL A 38 -10.47 3.82 -6.08
N ASN A 39 -9.49 3.79 -6.97
CA ASN A 39 -9.54 4.53 -8.23
C ASN A 39 -10.70 4.03 -9.11
N ARG A 40 -11.43 4.98 -9.69
CA ARG A 40 -12.55 4.71 -10.59
C ARG A 40 -12.14 4.84 -12.05
N ARG A 41 -12.91 4.22 -12.93
CA ARG A 41 -12.71 4.40 -14.38
C ARG A 41 -13.06 5.82 -14.77
N CYS A 42 -12.10 6.55 -15.34
CA CYS A 42 -12.29 7.92 -15.80
C CYS A 42 -12.46 8.04 -17.32
N ARG A 43 -12.25 6.95 -18.07
CA ARG A 43 -12.41 6.92 -19.53
C ARG A 43 -13.46 5.89 -19.93
N TYR A 44 -14.46 6.32 -20.67
CA TYR A 44 -15.51 5.46 -21.20
C TYR A 44 -15.81 5.86 -22.65
N ARG A 45 -15.78 4.91 -23.58
CA ARG A 45 -16.05 5.11 -25.03
C ARG A 45 -15.31 6.30 -25.65
N GLY A 46 -14.05 6.49 -25.28
CA GLY A 46 -13.22 7.58 -25.79
C GLY A 46 -13.40 8.93 -25.10
N VAL A 47 -14.39 9.08 -24.24
CA VAL A 47 -14.62 10.30 -23.44
C VAL A 47 -13.92 10.18 -22.10
N VAL A 48 -13.20 11.23 -21.69
CA VAL A 48 -12.51 11.32 -20.40
C VAL A 48 -13.34 12.18 -19.44
N ASP A 49 -13.68 11.63 -18.28
CA ASP A 49 -14.26 12.41 -17.19
C ASP A 49 -13.12 13.08 -16.41
N GLU A 50 -12.94 14.36 -16.62
CA GLU A 50 -11.87 15.14 -16.00
C GLU A 50 -12.02 15.25 -14.47
N VAL A 51 -13.24 15.23 -13.95
CA VAL A 51 -13.51 15.24 -12.50
C VAL A 51 -13.03 13.94 -11.85
N GLU A 52 -13.38 12.80 -12.42
CA GLU A 52 -12.91 11.50 -11.92
C GLU A 52 -11.41 11.33 -12.14
N ARG A 53 -10.86 11.86 -13.23
CA ARG A 53 -9.40 11.86 -13.45
C ARG A 53 -8.66 12.65 -12.38
N ALA A 54 -9.14 13.85 -12.03
CA ALA A 54 -8.56 14.67 -10.97
C ALA A 54 -8.65 13.97 -9.60
N LYS A 55 -9.80 13.36 -9.27
CA LYS A 55 -9.97 12.55 -8.05
C LYS A 55 -8.99 11.37 -8.01
N ASN A 56 -8.85 10.64 -9.12
CA ASN A 56 -7.90 9.53 -9.22
C ASN A 56 -6.45 10.00 -9.07
N CYS A 57 -6.09 11.16 -9.61
CA CYS A 57 -4.77 11.75 -9.43
C CYS A 57 -4.46 12.01 -7.95
N THR A 58 -5.41 12.59 -7.21
CA THR A 58 -5.28 12.83 -5.76
C THR A 58 -5.15 11.53 -4.99
N LYS A 59 -5.97 10.52 -5.31
CA LYS A 59 -5.89 9.18 -4.70
C LYS A 59 -4.55 8.51 -4.98
N SER A 60 -4.05 8.60 -6.20
CA SER A 60 -2.77 8.02 -6.60
C SER A 60 -1.57 8.64 -5.88
N LYS A 61 -1.62 9.94 -5.57
CA LYS A 61 -0.59 10.61 -4.74
C LYS A 61 -0.47 10.00 -3.34
N VAL A 62 -1.61 9.63 -2.74
CA VAL A 62 -1.59 8.94 -1.43
C VAL A 62 -1.02 7.54 -1.56
N ARG A 63 -1.41 6.79 -2.60
CA ARG A 63 -0.88 5.44 -2.86
C ARG A 63 0.63 5.44 -3.11
N ALA A 64 1.15 6.46 -3.78
CA ALA A 64 2.59 6.58 -4.04
C ALA A 64 3.44 6.59 -2.75
N LYS A 65 2.87 6.95 -1.61
CA LYS A 65 3.57 6.86 -0.30
C LYS A 65 3.97 5.44 0.08
N VAL A 66 3.27 4.43 -0.42
CA VAL A 66 3.59 3.01 -0.21
C VAL A 66 4.81 2.58 -1.04
N GLU A 67 5.05 3.23 -2.17
CA GLU A 67 6.21 2.94 -3.02
C GLU A 67 7.54 3.29 -2.34
N HIS A 68 7.54 4.28 -1.45
CA HIS A 68 8.74 4.68 -0.72
C HIS A 68 9.29 3.56 0.18
N PRO A 69 8.53 2.93 1.09
CA PRO A 69 9.02 1.78 1.86
C PRO A 69 9.41 0.58 0.97
N ILE A 70 8.66 0.30 -0.09
CA ILE A 70 9.02 -0.75 -1.04
C ILE A 70 10.36 -0.44 -1.72
N GLY A 71 10.60 0.80 -2.10
CA GLY A 71 11.87 1.25 -2.65
C GLY A 71 13.04 1.08 -1.68
N ILE A 72 12.84 1.34 -0.39
CA ILE A 72 13.83 1.12 0.66
C ILE A 72 14.15 -0.38 0.80
N ILE A 73 13.14 -1.23 0.87
CA ILE A 73 13.29 -2.68 0.96
C ILE A 73 14.14 -3.21 -0.21
N LYS A 74 13.87 -2.74 -1.42
CA LYS A 74 14.57 -3.20 -2.63
C LYS A 74 15.99 -2.63 -2.75
N ARG A 75 16.17 -1.33 -2.53
CA ARG A 75 17.43 -0.60 -2.82
C ARG A 75 18.39 -0.57 -1.65
N VAL A 76 17.90 -0.28 -0.44
CA VAL A 76 18.75 -0.18 0.74
C VAL A 76 19.05 -1.56 1.31
N PHE A 77 18.03 -2.42 1.42
CA PHE A 77 18.16 -3.75 2.01
C PHE A 77 18.32 -4.88 0.97
N GLY A 78 18.35 -4.57 -0.31
CA GLY A 78 18.65 -5.52 -1.39
C GLY A 78 17.64 -6.63 -1.59
N PHE A 79 16.38 -6.46 -1.18
CA PHE A 79 15.33 -7.45 -1.41
C PHE A 79 14.72 -7.29 -2.82
N ALA A 80 15.56 -7.42 -3.86
CA ALA A 80 15.12 -7.34 -5.25
C ALA A 80 14.80 -8.71 -5.86
N LYS A 81 15.41 -9.78 -5.32
CA LYS A 81 15.24 -11.16 -5.80
C LYS A 81 15.11 -12.14 -4.64
N VAL A 82 14.43 -13.25 -4.90
CA VAL A 82 14.37 -14.38 -3.99
C VAL A 82 15.76 -14.98 -3.83
N ARG A 83 16.27 -15.10 -2.60
CA ARG A 83 17.62 -15.58 -2.31
C ARG A 83 17.64 -17.00 -1.79
N TYR A 84 16.59 -17.45 -1.12
CA TYR A 84 16.53 -18.76 -0.49
C TYR A 84 15.55 -19.67 -1.22
N ARG A 85 15.73 -20.98 -1.08
CA ARG A 85 14.73 -21.97 -1.50
C ARG A 85 13.62 -22.05 -0.44
N GLY A 86 12.36 -22.10 -0.90
CA GLY A 86 11.19 -22.27 -0.08
C GLY A 86 10.57 -20.96 0.42
N LEU A 87 9.27 -21.02 0.61
CA LEU A 87 8.46 -19.86 0.96
C LEU A 87 8.77 -19.35 2.37
N LYS A 88 8.97 -20.28 3.32
CA LYS A 88 9.21 -19.97 4.74
C LYS A 88 10.45 -19.12 4.97
N LYS A 89 11.59 -19.50 4.38
CA LYS A 89 12.85 -18.75 4.51
C LYS A 89 12.77 -17.36 3.88
N ASN A 90 12.12 -17.24 2.72
CA ASN A 90 11.93 -15.97 2.04
C ASN A 90 10.93 -15.06 2.78
N ALA A 91 9.88 -15.62 3.36
CA ALA A 91 8.94 -14.90 4.21
C ALA A 91 9.62 -14.32 5.44
N HIS A 92 10.44 -15.11 6.15
CA HIS A 92 11.22 -14.63 7.30
C HIS A 92 12.17 -13.50 6.90
N ARG A 93 12.87 -13.65 5.77
CA ARG A 93 13.74 -12.59 5.25
C ARG A 93 12.96 -11.32 4.95
N LEU A 94 11.78 -11.44 4.34
CA LEU A 94 10.92 -10.30 4.06
C LEU A 94 10.47 -9.59 5.33
N LEU A 95 10.02 -10.33 6.34
CA LEU A 95 9.59 -9.78 7.63
C LEU A 95 10.71 -9.01 8.33
N VAL A 96 11.92 -9.58 8.39
CA VAL A 96 13.10 -8.92 8.97
C VAL A 96 13.44 -7.66 8.18
N THR A 97 13.41 -7.74 6.86
CA THR A 97 13.68 -6.59 5.97
C THR A 97 12.66 -5.48 6.15
N CYS A 98 11.38 -5.82 6.30
CA CYS A 98 10.31 -4.84 6.57
C CYS A 98 10.52 -4.15 7.94
N ALA A 99 10.89 -4.90 8.97
CA ALA A 99 11.19 -4.33 10.29
C ALA A 99 12.38 -3.35 10.22
N LEU A 100 13.46 -3.73 9.55
CA LEU A 100 14.63 -2.86 9.33
C LEU A 100 14.28 -1.63 8.49
N ALA A 101 13.44 -1.76 7.47
CA ALA A 101 12.97 -0.64 6.67
C ALA A 101 12.16 0.36 7.51
N ASN A 102 11.32 -0.11 8.41
CA ASN A 102 10.57 0.74 9.34
C ASN A 102 11.51 1.52 10.26
N LEU A 103 12.51 0.87 10.84
CA LEU A 103 13.54 1.54 11.64
C LEU A 103 14.33 2.56 10.83
N PHE A 104 14.70 2.22 9.60
CA PHE A 104 15.41 3.12 8.69
C PHE A 104 14.59 4.37 8.37
N MET A 105 13.31 4.23 8.10
CA MET A 105 12.41 5.37 7.85
C MET A 105 12.23 6.25 9.09
N ALA A 106 12.13 5.64 10.26
CA ALA A 106 11.95 6.32 11.54
C ALA A 106 13.26 6.86 12.15
N ARG A 107 14.42 6.59 11.57
CA ARG A 107 15.75 6.86 12.17
C ARG A 107 15.94 8.30 12.66
N ARG A 108 15.49 9.28 11.86
CA ARG A 108 15.64 10.69 12.22
C ARG A 108 14.80 11.07 13.44
N HIS A 109 13.61 10.50 13.54
CA HIS A 109 12.71 10.70 14.68
C HIS A 109 13.30 10.03 15.93
N LEU A 110 13.74 8.78 15.83
CA LEU A 110 14.32 8.03 16.94
C LEU A 110 15.59 8.70 17.48
N LEU A 111 16.48 9.18 16.61
CA LEU A 111 17.69 9.91 17.01
C LEU A 111 17.35 11.21 17.75
N ARG A 112 16.33 11.94 17.30
CA ARG A 112 15.89 13.16 17.99
C ARG A 112 15.32 12.86 19.38
N CYS A 113 14.54 11.79 19.52
CA CYS A 113 14.00 11.37 20.81
C CYS A 113 15.11 10.95 21.78
N HIS A 114 16.17 10.33 21.29
CA HIS A 114 17.33 9.91 22.11
C HIS A 114 18.24 11.08 22.50
N ALA A 115 18.35 12.09 21.64
CA ALA A 115 19.16 13.30 21.88
C ALA A 115 18.49 14.31 22.84
N ALA A 116 17.22 14.14 23.12
CA ALA A 116 16.49 14.92 24.11
C ALA A 116 16.64 14.27 25.50
#